data_6333bc50fff1d91ecafc718e701741e7
#
_entry.id   6333bc50fff1d91ecafc718e701741e7
#
_cell.length_a   1.000
_cell.length_b   1.000
_cell.length_c   1.000
_cell.angle_alpha   90.00
_cell.angle_beta   90.00
_cell.angle_gamma   90.00
#
_symmetry.space_group_name_H-M   'P 1'
#
loop_
_entity.id
_entity.type
_entity.pdbx_description
1 polymer ?
#
loop_
_entity_poly.entity_id
_entity_poly.type
_entity_poly.pdbx_seq_one_letter_code
_entity_poly.pdbx_strand_id
1 'polypeptide(L)'
;MPSKPSQSAEDYLERIHELLESKGTAHVADIAQSLGVGQPSVTSMVQKLADEGYLHYEKYRALTLTDAGRAVAEQIRDRHEVLAGFFTLFELDAETQARDIEGIEHHLSADTLKTLADLTV
;
A
#
# COMPACT_ATOMS: atom_id res chain seq x y z
N MET A 1 -17.29 5.16 -13.05
CA MET A 1 -15.97 5.52 -12.46
C MET A 1 -15.68 4.58 -11.31
N PRO A 2 -14.53 3.89 -11.35
CA PRO A 2 -14.18 3.12 -10.18
C PRO A 2 -13.96 4.08 -9.01
N SER A 3 -14.53 3.74 -7.87
CA SER A 3 -14.30 4.51 -6.66
C SER A 3 -12.85 4.37 -6.23
N LYS A 4 -12.35 5.37 -5.53
CA LYS A 4 -11.01 5.32 -4.93
C LYS A 4 -10.93 4.08 -4.02
N PRO A 5 -9.84 3.31 -4.05
CA PRO A 5 -9.68 2.18 -3.14
C PRO A 5 -9.75 2.63 -1.68
N SER A 6 -10.30 1.77 -0.82
CA SER A 6 -10.31 2.01 0.62
C SER A 6 -8.88 1.95 1.17
N GLN A 7 -8.68 2.48 2.38
CA GLN A 7 -7.38 2.38 3.06
C GLN A 7 -6.93 0.92 3.15
N SER A 8 -7.83 0.02 3.50
CA SER A 8 -7.52 -1.41 3.59
C SER A 8 -7.08 -1.98 2.25
N ALA A 9 -7.77 -1.62 1.17
CA ALA A 9 -7.41 -2.04 -0.19
C ALA A 9 -6.02 -1.50 -0.58
N GLU A 10 -5.75 -0.24 -0.28
CA GLU A 10 -4.45 0.37 -0.54
C GLU A 10 -3.33 -0.35 0.22
N ASP A 11 -3.56 -0.70 1.49
CA ASP A 11 -2.59 -1.45 2.30
C ASP A 11 -2.28 -2.81 1.69
N TYR A 12 -3.31 -3.53 1.20
CA TYR A 12 -3.11 -4.82 0.54
C TYR A 12 -2.28 -4.68 -0.74
N LEU A 13 -2.60 -3.67 -1.56
CA LEU A 13 -1.87 -3.45 -2.81
C LEU A 13 -0.41 -3.08 -2.55
N GLU A 14 -0.16 -2.24 -1.56
CA GLU A 14 1.19 -1.88 -1.15
C GLU A 14 1.96 -3.11 -0.68
N ARG A 15 1.34 -3.96 0.13
CA ARG A 15 1.97 -5.17 0.66
C ARG A 15 2.30 -6.16 -0.44
N ILE A 16 1.38 -6.35 -1.38
CA ILE A 16 1.61 -7.24 -2.53
C ILE A 16 2.79 -6.72 -3.36
N HIS A 17 2.84 -5.42 -3.60
CA HIS A 17 3.92 -4.78 -4.34
C HIS A 17 5.27 -5.01 -3.65
N GLU A 18 5.34 -4.81 -2.35
CA GLU A 18 6.55 -5.05 -1.56
C GLU A 18 7.01 -6.50 -1.64
N LEU A 19 6.08 -7.45 -1.55
CA LEU A 19 6.40 -8.87 -1.67
C LEU A 19 6.93 -9.23 -3.04
N LEU A 20 6.34 -8.66 -4.09
CA LEU A 20 6.82 -8.88 -5.46
C LEU A 20 8.22 -8.31 -5.66
N GLU A 21 8.52 -7.16 -5.09
CA GLU A 21 9.86 -6.57 -5.18
C GLU A 21 10.90 -7.33 -4.37
N SER A 22 10.55 -7.78 -3.16
CA SER A 22 11.52 -8.41 -2.26
C SER A 22 11.69 -9.92 -2.51
N LYS A 23 10.61 -10.63 -2.83
CA LYS A 23 10.64 -12.08 -3.02
C LYS A 23 10.42 -12.52 -4.46
N GLY A 24 9.94 -11.63 -5.31
CA GLY A 24 9.57 -11.96 -6.69
C GLY A 24 8.22 -12.64 -6.84
N THR A 25 7.58 -13.07 -5.75
CA THR A 25 6.25 -13.67 -5.75
C THR A 25 5.43 -13.21 -4.55
N ALA A 26 4.11 -13.23 -4.70
CA ALA A 26 3.18 -12.95 -3.61
C ALA A 26 2.06 -13.99 -3.62
N HIS A 27 1.85 -14.62 -2.48
CA HIS A 27 0.78 -15.61 -2.29
C HIS A 27 -0.12 -15.19 -1.14
N VAL A 28 -1.35 -15.70 -1.12
CA VAL A 28 -2.32 -15.42 -0.05
C VAL A 28 -1.70 -15.70 1.32
N ALA A 29 -0.98 -16.80 1.48
CA ALA A 29 -0.34 -17.15 2.76
C ALA A 29 0.70 -16.11 3.19
N ASP A 30 1.48 -15.58 2.25
CA ASP A 30 2.50 -14.55 2.54
C ASP A 30 1.86 -13.27 3.04
N ILE A 31 0.76 -12.86 2.40
CA ILE A 31 0.03 -11.65 2.78
C ILE A 31 -0.60 -11.83 4.15
N ALA A 32 -1.23 -12.97 4.39
CA ALA A 32 -1.86 -13.27 5.69
C ALA A 32 -0.84 -13.19 6.82
N GLN A 33 0.33 -13.79 6.63
CA GLN A 33 1.40 -13.73 7.62
C GLN A 33 1.90 -12.30 7.83
N SER A 34 2.11 -11.58 6.74
CA SER A 34 2.63 -10.21 6.79
C SER A 34 1.69 -9.24 7.49
N LEU A 35 0.38 -9.38 7.26
CA LEU A 35 -0.63 -8.49 7.84
C LEU A 35 -1.18 -8.98 9.17
N GLY A 36 -0.85 -10.20 9.58
CA GLY A 36 -1.36 -10.77 10.83
C GLY A 36 -2.85 -11.09 10.80
N VAL A 37 -3.37 -11.48 9.64
CA VAL A 37 -4.79 -11.80 9.44
C VAL A 37 -4.94 -13.23 8.91
N GLY A 38 -6.17 -13.75 8.96
CA GLY A 38 -6.44 -15.10 8.45
C GLY A 38 -6.47 -15.16 6.93
N GLN A 39 -6.11 -16.30 6.37
CA GLN A 39 -6.13 -16.50 4.92
C GLN A 39 -7.50 -16.28 4.29
N PRO A 40 -8.64 -16.68 4.91
CA PRO A 40 -9.95 -16.38 4.34
C PRO A 40 -10.21 -14.89 4.12
N SER A 41 -9.75 -14.04 5.06
CA SER A 41 -9.87 -12.59 4.92
C SER A 41 -9.06 -12.07 3.73
N VAL A 42 -7.83 -12.58 3.58
CA VAL A 42 -6.98 -12.22 2.44
C VAL A 42 -7.62 -12.66 1.12
N THR A 43 -8.10 -13.92 1.05
CA THR A 43 -8.75 -14.44 -0.16
C THR A 43 -9.94 -13.58 -0.57
N SER A 44 -10.77 -13.19 0.40
CA SER A 44 -11.92 -12.32 0.15
C SER A 44 -11.50 -10.97 -0.43
N MET A 45 -10.48 -10.35 0.16
CA MET A 45 -9.98 -9.05 -0.32
C MET A 45 -9.32 -9.16 -1.70
N VAL A 46 -8.51 -10.20 -1.95
CA VAL A 46 -7.84 -10.32 -3.25
C VAL A 46 -8.83 -10.60 -4.37
N GLN A 47 -9.91 -11.35 -4.08
CA GLN A 47 -10.99 -11.53 -5.06
C GLN A 47 -11.67 -10.22 -5.40
N LYS A 48 -11.96 -9.41 -4.38
CA LYS A 48 -12.55 -8.09 -4.57
C LYS A 48 -11.64 -7.19 -5.41
N LEU A 49 -10.35 -7.15 -5.07
CA LEU A 49 -9.37 -6.34 -5.80
C LEU A 49 -9.20 -6.81 -7.24
N ALA A 50 -9.26 -8.12 -7.48
CA ALA A 50 -9.22 -8.67 -8.84
C ALA A 50 -10.46 -8.26 -9.63
N ASP A 51 -11.64 -8.32 -9.01
CA ASP A 51 -12.90 -7.91 -9.65
C ASP A 51 -12.89 -6.41 -9.98
N GLU A 52 -12.20 -5.61 -9.16
CA GLU A 52 -12.07 -4.17 -9.39
C GLU A 52 -10.96 -3.80 -10.37
N GLY A 53 -10.20 -4.79 -10.85
CA GLY A 53 -9.17 -4.57 -11.86
C GLY A 53 -7.78 -4.21 -11.35
N TYR A 54 -7.50 -4.44 -10.07
CA TYR A 54 -6.19 -4.13 -9.48
C TYR A 54 -5.24 -5.30 -9.41
N LEU A 55 -5.76 -6.53 -9.44
CA LEU A 55 -4.96 -7.75 -9.33
C LEU A 55 -5.34 -8.75 -10.39
N HIS A 56 -4.39 -9.64 -10.71
CA HIS A 56 -4.66 -10.91 -11.37
C HIS A 56 -4.64 -12.00 -10.31
N TYR A 57 -5.76 -12.69 -10.13
CA TYR A 57 -5.89 -13.74 -9.13
C TYR A 57 -6.43 -15.02 -9.76
N GLU A 58 -5.68 -16.10 -9.62
CA GLU A 58 -6.13 -17.46 -9.91
C GLU A 58 -5.88 -18.29 -8.66
N LYS A 59 -6.87 -19.10 -8.28
CA LYS A 59 -6.80 -19.92 -7.07
C LYS A 59 -5.52 -20.78 -7.09
N TYR A 60 -4.82 -20.81 -5.96
CA TYR A 60 -3.56 -21.53 -5.74
C TYR A 60 -2.37 -21.03 -6.56
N ARG A 61 -2.48 -19.91 -7.23
CA ARG A 61 -1.38 -19.30 -7.97
C ARG A 61 -0.89 -18.03 -7.29
N ALA A 62 0.32 -17.62 -7.66
CA ALA A 62 0.87 -16.35 -7.19
C ALA A 62 0.04 -15.19 -7.73
N LEU A 63 -0.10 -14.15 -6.92
CA LEU A 63 -0.80 -12.93 -7.28
C LEU A 63 0.13 -12.02 -8.09
N THR A 64 -0.43 -11.29 -9.04
CA THR A 64 0.29 -10.23 -9.75
C THR A 64 -0.57 -8.98 -9.77
N LEU A 65 0.08 -7.82 -9.91
CA LEU A 65 -0.60 -6.54 -10.00
C LEU A 65 -0.89 -6.20 -11.45
N THR A 66 -2.06 -5.63 -11.70
CA THR A 66 -2.33 -4.94 -12.96
C THR A 66 -1.59 -3.62 -12.96
N ASP A 67 -1.55 -2.92 -14.10
CA ASP A 67 -0.97 -1.57 -14.15
C ASP A 67 -1.70 -0.62 -13.19
N ALA A 68 -3.03 -0.74 -13.08
CA ALA A 68 -3.82 0.05 -12.13
C ALA A 68 -3.44 -0.25 -10.68
N GLY A 69 -3.28 -1.52 -10.33
CA GLY A 69 -2.87 -1.92 -8.98
C GLY A 69 -1.48 -1.44 -8.63
N ARG A 70 -0.55 -1.54 -9.57
CA ARG A 70 0.82 -1.05 -9.38
C ARG A 70 0.83 0.47 -9.17
N ALA A 71 0.03 1.21 -9.95
CA ALA A 71 -0.05 2.65 -9.81
C ALA A 71 -0.52 3.06 -8.42
N VAL A 72 -1.52 2.37 -7.87
CA VAL A 72 -2.00 2.62 -6.50
C VAL A 72 -0.89 2.35 -5.48
N ALA A 73 -0.24 1.20 -5.59
CA ALA A 73 0.83 0.81 -4.65
C ALA A 73 2.00 1.81 -4.68
N GLU A 74 2.41 2.24 -5.87
CA GLU A 74 3.49 3.20 -6.03
C GLU A 74 3.12 4.57 -5.48
N GLN A 75 1.87 5.02 -5.65
CA GLN A 75 1.39 6.27 -5.06
C GLN A 75 1.48 6.23 -3.54
N ILE A 76 1.08 5.12 -2.92
CA ILE A 76 1.15 4.98 -1.45
C ILE A 76 2.61 5.00 -0.99
N ARG A 77 3.50 4.34 -1.71
CA ARG A 77 4.93 4.36 -1.40
C ARG A 77 5.50 5.78 -1.48
N ASP A 78 5.16 6.52 -2.54
CA ASP A 78 5.62 7.89 -2.72
C ASP A 78 5.10 8.79 -1.59
N ARG A 79 3.85 8.64 -1.19
CA ARG A 79 3.27 9.36 -0.05
C ARG A 79 4.02 9.06 1.23
N HIS A 80 4.32 7.79 1.47
CA HIS A 80 5.09 7.37 2.63
C HIS A 80 6.46 8.07 2.66
N GLU A 81 7.17 8.08 1.53
CA GLU A 81 8.49 8.69 1.44
C GLU A 81 8.45 10.19 1.70
N VAL A 82 7.46 10.90 1.15
CA VAL A 82 7.28 12.33 1.37
C VAL A 82 7.03 12.62 2.85
N LEU A 83 6.14 11.86 3.47
CA LEU A 83 5.81 12.05 4.89
C LEU A 83 6.99 11.70 5.79
N ALA A 84 7.73 10.64 5.48
CA ALA A 84 8.91 10.27 6.25
C ALA A 84 9.97 11.37 6.20
N GLY A 85 10.22 11.96 5.03
CA GLY A 85 11.13 13.07 4.87
C GLY A 85 10.68 14.29 5.69
N PHE A 86 9.39 14.62 5.61
CA PHE A 86 8.84 15.74 6.35
C PHE A 86 8.93 15.55 7.88
N PHE A 87 8.52 14.38 8.38
CA PHE A 87 8.57 14.10 9.81
C PHE A 87 9.99 14.03 10.37
N THR A 88 10.97 13.72 9.56
CA THR A 88 12.36 13.72 9.97
C THR A 88 12.81 15.14 10.41
N LEU A 89 12.21 16.18 9.82
CA LEU A 89 12.51 17.57 10.20
C LEU A 89 12.12 17.87 11.65
N PHE A 90 11.19 17.12 12.22
CA PHE A 90 10.71 17.34 13.58
C PHE A 90 11.44 16.48 14.62
N GLU A 91 12.44 15.72 14.18
CA GLU A 91 13.23 14.85 15.07
C GLU A 91 12.39 13.84 15.84
N LEU A 92 11.27 13.41 15.27
CA LEU A 92 10.44 12.36 15.86
C LEU A 92 11.13 11.00 15.72
N ASP A 93 10.94 10.14 16.72
CA ASP A 93 11.52 8.80 16.65
C ASP A 93 10.89 7.97 15.53
N ALA A 94 11.62 6.93 15.08
CA ALA A 94 11.20 6.14 13.94
C ALA A 94 9.88 5.41 14.18
N GLU A 95 9.61 4.97 15.39
CA GLU A 95 8.38 4.27 15.72
C GLU A 95 7.16 5.19 15.63
N THR A 96 7.28 6.42 16.17
CA THR A 96 6.23 7.43 16.08
C THR A 96 5.97 7.80 14.63
N GLN A 97 7.03 8.04 13.85
CA GLN A 97 6.90 8.35 12.42
C GLN A 97 6.16 7.25 11.68
N ALA A 98 6.57 5.99 11.86
CA ALA A 98 5.96 4.87 11.16
C ALA A 98 4.46 4.76 11.45
N ARG A 99 4.08 4.94 12.71
CA ARG A 99 2.69 4.86 13.15
C ARG A 99 1.82 5.96 12.53
N ASP A 100 2.31 7.20 12.60
CA ASP A 100 1.55 8.35 12.09
C ASP A 100 1.47 8.36 10.58
N ILE A 101 2.56 8.01 9.88
CA ILE A 101 2.60 7.98 8.42
C ILE A 101 1.60 6.96 7.89
N GLU A 102 1.56 5.77 8.48
CA GLU A 102 0.66 4.70 8.03
C GLU A 102 -0.80 5.15 8.02
N GLY A 103 -1.20 5.99 8.99
CA GLY A 103 -2.54 6.54 9.02
C GLY A 103 -2.74 7.70 8.04
N ILE A 104 -1.85 8.66 8.06
CA ILE A 104 -2.01 9.92 7.32
C ILE A 104 -1.85 9.74 5.81
N GLU A 105 -0.95 8.86 5.36
CA GLU A 105 -0.62 8.74 3.94
C GLU A 105 -1.83 8.44 3.04
N HIS A 106 -2.89 7.84 3.60
CA HIS A 106 -4.10 7.51 2.87
C HIS A 106 -5.09 8.67 2.76
N HIS A 107 -4.89 9.74 3.49
CA HIS A 107 -5.89 10.81 3.64
C HIS A 107 -5.45 12.17 3.12
N LEU A 108 -4.21 12.31 2.68
CA LEU A 108 -3.70 13.59 2.21
C LEU A 108 -4.02 13.82 0.74
N SER A 109 -4.37 15.06 0.40
CA SER A 109 -4.53 15.45 -0.99
C SER A 109 -3.18 15.53 -1.69
N ALA A 110 -3.21 15.49 -3.03
CA ALA A 110 -2.02 15.66 -3.85
C ALA A 110 -1.38 17.04 -3.63
N ASP A 111 -2.20 18.08 -3.44
CA ASP A 111 -1.71 19.44 -3.19
C ASP A 111 -0.94 19.52 -1.87
N THR A 112 -1.47 18.92 -0.80
CA THR A 112 -0.78 18.89 0.49
C THR A 112 0.53 18.14 0.41
N LEU A 113 0.54 16.99 -0.26
CA LEU A 113 1.76 16.20 -0.43
C LEU A 113 2.84 16.96 -1.20
N LYS A 114 2.45 17.67 -2.25
CA LYS A 114 3.39 18.49 -3.02
C LYS A 114 4.00 19.60 -2.14
N THR A 115 3.17 20.26 -1.34
CA THR A 115 3.64 21.29 -0.42
C THR A 115 4.64 20.73 0.57
N LEU A 116 4.35 19.57 1.17
CA LEU A 116 5.25 18.93 2.12
C LEU A 116 6.56 18.51 1.46
N ALA A 117 6.51 17.99 0.24
CA ALA A 117 7.70 17.61 -0.52
C ALA A 117 8.59 18.83 -0.78
N ASP A 118 7.98 19.97 -1.18
CA ASP A 118 8.70 21.21 -1.46
C ASP A 118 9.39 21.75 -0.19
N LEU A 119 8.78 21.57 0.97
CA LEU A 119 9.35 22.02 2.25
C LEU A 119 10.50 21.13 2.72
N THR A 120 10.62 19.94 2.18
CA THR A 120 11.56 18.92 2.65
C THR A 120 12.89 18.94 1.88
N VAL A 121 12.99 19.70 0.83
CA VAL A 121 14.19 19.77 -0.02
C VAL A 121 15.38 20.40 0.71
#